data_b9b26c467b80adf87207eece96211fca
#
_entry.id   b9b26c467b80adf87207eece96211fca
#
_cell.length_a   1.000
_cell.length_b   1.000
_cell.length_c   1.000
_cell.angle_alpha   90.00
_cell.angle_beta   90.00
_cell.angle_gamma   90.00
#
_symmetry.space_group_name_H-M   'P 1'
#
loop_
_entity.id
_entity.type
_entity.pdbx_description
1 polymer ?
#
loop_
_entity_poly.entity_id
_entity_poly.type
_entity_poly.pdbx_seq_one_letter_code
_entity_poly.pdbx_strand_id
1 'polypeptide(L)'
;MKGSVYTIMENSTLENSYKNEKLEEFNNYLKKSKVAVIGLGVSNLPLIEYLHKLKANVTVFDNKEIDKIDNNLINQIIDYGMNFSFGKDYLRKLQGFDIIFR
;
A
#
# COMPACT_ATOMS: atom_id res chain seq x y z
N MET A 1 1.10 6.73 -14.99
CA MET A 1 0.85 5.36 -15.22
C MET A 1 -0.60 5.10 -15.40
N LYS A 2 -0.95 4.60 -16.49
CA LYS A 2 -2.28 4.38 -16.71
C LYS A 2 -2.61 2.98 -16.46
N GLY A 3 -3.82 2.67 -16.35
CA GLY A 3 -4.27 1.34 -16.19
C GLY A 3 -3.57 0.67 -15.07
N SER A 4 -3.36 1.29 -14.05
CA SER A 4 -2.50 0.82 -13.04
C SER A 4 -3.00 -0.39 -12.29
N VAL A 5 -3.96 -1.07 -12.82
CA VAL A 5 -4.41 -2.29 -12.20
C VAL A 5 -3.69 -3.45 -12.83
N TYR A 6 -2.92 -4.15 -12.02
CA TYR A 6 -2.24 -5.35 -12.48
C TYR A 6 -2.88 -6.54 -11.79
N THR A 7 -3.37 -7.45 -12.59
CA THR A 7 -3.99 -8.66 -12.07
C THR A 7 -3.05 -9.81 -12.29
N ILE A 8 -2.76 -10.53 -11.23
CA ILE A 8 -1.90 -11.69 -11.31
C ILE A 8 -2.77 -12.91 -11.39
N MET A 9 -2.63 -13.65 -12.45
CA MET A 9 -3.42 -14.85 -12.66
C MET A 9 -2.50 -15.95 -13.09
N GLU A 10 -2.88 -17.17 -12.78
CA GLU A 10 -2.09 -18.30 -13.15
C GLU A 10 -2.60 -18.89 -14.41
N ASN A 11 -1.95 -18.57 -15.49
CA ASN A 11 -2.36 -18.99 -16.80
C ASN A 11 -1.23 -19.78 -17.46
N SER A 12 -1.09 -19.60 -18.76
CA SER A 12 -0.03 -20.26 -19.48
C SER A 12 1.31 -19.65 -19.09
N THR A 13 2.37 -20.36 -19.41
CA THR A 13 3.73 -19.88 -19.14
C THR A 13 4.00 -18.57 -19.83
N LEU A 14 3.52 -18.40 -21.05
CA LEU A 14 3.75 -17.17 -21.79
C LEU A 14 3.05 -16.00 -21.14
N GLU A 15 1.81 -16.19 -20.72
CA GLU A 15 1.07 -15.14 -20.04
C GLU A 15 1.71 -14.79 -18.72
N ASN A 16 2.17 -15.78 -17.99
CA ASN A 16 2.82 -15.53 -16.71
C ASN A 16 4.09 -14.74 -16.89
N SER A 17 4.84 -15.05 -17.92
CA SER A 17 6.07 -14.33 -18.17
C SER A 17 5.80 -12.87 -18.47
N TYR A 18 4.81 -12.58 -19.33
CA TYR A 18 4.45 -11.22 -19.65
C TYR A 18 3.94 -10.48 -18.41
N LYS A 19 3.08 -11.13 -17.64
CA LYS A 19 2.53 -10.51 -16.44
C LYS A 19 3.59 -10.28 -15.38
N ASN A 20 4.58 -11.15 -15.31
CA ASN A 20 5.67 -10.96 -14.36
C ASN A 20 6.51 -9.76 -14.72
N GLU A 21 6.74 -9.52 -16.00
CA GLU A 21 7.45 -8.33 -16.44
C GLU A 21 6.67 -7.06 -16.05
N LYS A 22 5.36 -7.07 -16.29
CA LYS A 22 4.54 -5.93 -15.93
C LYS A 22 4.51 -5.71 -14.43
N LEU A 23 4.44 -6.80 -13.68
CA LEU A 23 4.44 -6.71 -12.23
C LEU A 23 5.77 -6.15 -11.74
N GLU A 24 6.86 -6.56 -12.35
CA GLU A 24 8.16 -6.06 -11.95
C GLU A 24 8.28 -4.57 -12.21
N GLU A 25 7.78 -4.11 -13.36
CA GLU A 25 7.76 -2.68 -13.65
C GLU A 25 6.95 -1.91 -12.62
N PHE A 26 5.80 -2.44 -12.27
CA PHE A 26 4.94 -1.81 -11.29
C PHE A 26 5.60 -1.78 -9.92
N ASN A 27 6.25 -2.88 -9.53
CA ASN A 27 6.96 -2.93 -8.26
C ASN A 27 8.09 -1.92 -8.22
N ASN A 28 8.81 -1.77 -9.31
CA ASN A 28 9.88 -0.78 -9.38
C ASN A 28 9.33 0.63 -9.25
N TYR A 29 8.17 0.87 -9.84
CA TYR A 29 7.51 2.16 -9.71
C TYR A 29 7.09 2.41 -8.27
N LEU A 30 6.53 1.39 -7.61
CA LEU A 30 6.13 1.50 -6.22
C LEU A 30 7.30 1.83 -5.31
N LYS A 31 8.44 1.22 -5.55
CA LYS A 31 9.62 1.44 -4.71
C LYS A 31 10.08 2.89 -4.75
N LYS A 32 9.84 3.57 -5.85
CA LYS A 32 10.28 4.95 -6.05
C LYS A 32 9.20 5.96 -5.72
N SER A 33 8.01 5.49 -5.40
CA SER A 33 6.84 6.34 -5.25
C SER A 33 6.56 6.63 -3.80
N LYS A 34 5.85 7.72 -3.57
CA LYS A 34 5.28 8.02 -2.28
C LYS A 34 3.86 7.46 -2.30
N VAL A 35 3.59 6.48 -1.46
CA VAL A 35 2.37 5.67 -1.53
C VAL A 35 1.48 5.95 -0.33
N ALA A 36 0.20 6.15 -0.60
CA ALA A 36 -0.80 6.30 0.45
C ALA A 36 -1.75 5.11 0.42
N VAL A 37 -2.05 4.55 1.58
CA VAL A 37 -3.05 3.51 1.73
C VAL A 37 -4.13 4.06 2.64
N ILE A 38 -5.36 4.17 2.12
CA ILE A 38 -6.46 4.73 2.88
C ILE A 38 -7.33 3.60 3.39
N GLY A 39 -7.43 3.48 4.71
CA GLY A 39 -8.20 2.45 5.36
C GLY A 39 -7.30 1.35 5.90
N LEU A 40 -7.26 1.22 7.22
CA LEU A 40 -6.49 0.17 7.88
C LEU A 40 -7.46 -0.92 8.31
N GLY A 41 -8.00 -1.64 7.33
CA GLY A 41 -8.90 -2.74 7.59
C GLY A 41 -8.21 -4.05 7.25
N VAL A 42 -8.89 -5.14 7.59
CA VAL A 42 -8.35 -6.48 7.35
C VAL A 42 -8.02 -6.66 5.87
N SER A 43 -8.85 -6.10 5.00
CA SER A 43 -8.66 -6.30 3.56
C SER A 43 -7.41 -5.59 3.04
N ASN A 44 -6.89 -4.61 3.75
CA ASN A 44 -5.70 -3.89 3.30
C ASN A 44 -4.41 -4.41 3.91
N LEU A 45 -4.48 -5.33 4.87
CA LEU A 45 -3.28 -5.87 5.48
C LEU A 45 -2.36 -6.56 4.47
N PRO A 46 -2.87 -7.39 3.57
CA PRO A 46 -1.98 -8.00 2.58
C PRO A 46 -1.28 -6.97 1.70
N LEU A 47 -1.97 -5.89 1.37
CA LEU A 47 -1.36 -4.81 0.59
C LEU A 47 -0.24 -4.14 1.37
N ILE A 48 -0.48 -3.85 2.64
CA ILE A 48 0.52 -3.21 3.48
C ILE A 48 1.75 -4.09 3.62
N GLU A 49 1.54 -5.40 3.80
CA GLU A 49 2.66 -6.33 3.87
C GLU A 49 3.44 -6.37 2.56
N TYR A 50 2.73 -6.37 1.46
CA TYR A 50 3.35 -6.39 0.15
C TYR A 50 4.23 -5.15 -0.07
N LEU A 51 3.68 -3.99 0.28
CA LEU A 51 4.41 -2.74 0.15
C LEU A 51 5.62 -2.70 1.07
N HIS A 52 5.50 -3.29 2.26
CA HIS A 52 6.62 -3.39 3.17
C HIS A 52 7.75 -4.24 2.57
N LYS A 53 7.39 -5.36 1.96
CA LYS A 53 8.39 -6.21 1.34
C LYS A 53 9.11 -5.51 0.20
N LEU A 54 8.43 -4.61 -0.48
CA LEU A 54 9.03 -3.81 -1.53
C LEU A 54 9.84 -2.64 -0.99
N LYS A 55 9.74 -2.37 0.30
CA LYS A 55 10.40 -1.23 0.93
C LYS A 55 9.90 0.09 0.36
N ALA A 56 8.63 0.14 0.02
CA ALA A 56 8.02 1.36 -0.50
C ALA A 56 7.86 2.38 0.62
N ASN A 57 7.79 3.65 0.23
CA ASN A 57 7.55 4.74 1.18
C ASN A 57 6.04 4.88 1.36
N VAL A 58 5.52 4.40 2.47
CA VAL A 58 4.08 4.26 2.67
C VAL A 58 3.61 5.09 3.86
N THR A 59 2.48 5.74 3.68
CA THR A 59 1.73 6.36 4.78
C THR A 59 0.34 5.74 4.79
N VAL A 60 -0.10 5.30 5.96
CA VAL A 60 -1.40 4.67 6.15
C VAL A 60 -2.36 5.69 6.76
N PHE A 61 -3.53 5.81 6.17
CA PHE A 61 -4.55 6.78 6.60
C PHE A 61 -5.79 6.04 7.06
N ASP A 62 -6.38 6.47 8.16
CA ASP A 62 -7.65 5.91 8.63
C ASP A 62 -8.39 6.96 9.45
N ASN A 63 -9.70 6.99 9.32
CA ASN A 63 -10.50 7.97 10.05
C ASN A 63 -10.71 7.59 11.51
N LYS A 64 -10.37 6.36 11.90
CA LYS A 64 -10.49 5.98 13.30
C LYS A 64 -9.38 6.64 14.11
N GLU A 65 -9.74 6.99 15.36
CA GLU A 65 -8.74 7.47 16.28
C GLU A 65 -7.76 6.33 16.62
N ILE A 66 -6.56 6.69 16.95
CA ILE A 66 -5.52 5.70 17.16
C ILE A 66 -5.88 4.74 18.29
N ASP A 67 -6.59 5.23 19.32
CA ASP A 67 -6.96 4.40 20.44
C ASP A 67 -8.11 3.43 20.10
N LYS A 68 -8.70 3.58 18.94
CA LYS A 68 -9.75 2.67 18.47
C LYS A 68 -9.23 1.64 17.50
N ILE A 69 -7.96 1.68 17.17
CA ILE A 69 -7.35 0.74 16.24
C ILE A 69 -6.61 -0.33 17.04
N ASP A 70 -6.70 -1.56 16.57
CA ASP A 70 -6.02 -2.67 17.22
C ASP A 70 -4.54 -2.35 17.41
N ASN A 71 -4.06 -2.49 18.64
CA ASN A 71 -2.67 -2.19 18.95
C ASN A 71 -1.71 -3.05 18.14
N ASN A 72 -2.08 -4.27 17.82
CA ASN A 72 -1.22 -5.13 17.02
C ASN A 72 -1.00 -4.56 15.62
N LEU A 73 -2.04 -3.95 15.04
CA LEU A 73 -1.91 -3.32 13.75
C LEU A 73 -1.04 -2.08 13.82
N ILE A 74 -1.21 -1.27 14.86
CA ILE A 74 -0.39 -0.08 15.05
C ILE A 74 1.07 -0.48 15.18
N ASN A 75 1.34 -1.47 16.02
CA ASN A 75 2.71 -1.92 16.22
C ASN A 75 3.33 -2.45 14.95
N GLN A 76 2.54 -3.15 14.14
CA GLN A 76 3.03 -3.67 12.89
C GLN A 76 3.43 -2.54 11.92
N ILE A 77 2.61 -1.50 11.86
CA ILE A 77 2.91 -0.35 11.00
C ILE A 77 4.18 0.35 11.49
N ILE A 78 4.33 0.49 12.79
CA ILE A 78 5.52 1.10 13.36
C ILE A 78 6.74 0.25 13.06
N ASP A 79 6.63 -1.06 13.24
CA ASP A 79 7.73 -1.98 12.98
C ASP A 79 8.15 -1.96 11.52
N TYR A 80 7.20 -1.73 10.62
CA TYR A 80 7.48 -1.64 9.20
C TYR A 80 8.12 -0.29 8.83
N GLY A 81 8.16 0.65 9.77
CA GLY A 81 8.72 1.96 9.48
C GLY A 81 7.83 2.84 8.64
N MET A 82 6.56 2.53 8.57
CA MET A 82 5.61 3.32 7.80
C MET A 82 5.09 4.48 8.60
N ASN A 83 4.72 5.55 7.91
CA ASN A 83 4.04 6.68 8.52
C ASN A 83 2.56 6.41 8.61
N PHE A 84 1.86 7.16 9.47
CA PHE A 84 0.41 7.03 9.53
C PHE A 84 -0.23 8.35 9.92
N SER A 85 -1.50 8.49 9.56
CA SER A 85 -2.30 9.64 9.90
C SER A 85 -3.71 9.14 10.20
N PHE A 86 -4.10 9.22 11.46
CA PHE A 86 -5.35 8.65 11.93
C PHE A 86 -6.23 9.72 12.54
N GLY A 87 -7.54 9.43 12.58
CA GLY A 87 -8.47 10.27 13.29
C GLY A 87 -9.22 11.23 12.39
N LYS A 88 -9.85 12.19 13.01
CA LYS A 88 -10.82 13.07 12.36
C LYS A 88 -10.26 13.76 11.13
N ASP A 89 -9.03 14.26 11.21
CA ASP A 89 -8.43 15.02 10.11
C ASP A 89 -7.40 14.16 9.37
N TYR A 90 -7.67 12.88 9.24
CA TYR A 90 -6.69 11.94 8.72
C TYR A 90 -6.25 12.24 7.28
N LEU A 91 -7.09 12.87 6.49
CA LEU A 91 -6.74 13.17 5.10
C LEU A 91 -6.04 14.51 4.91
N ARG A 92 -5.80 15.23 6.01
CA ARG A 92 -5.20 16.55 5.91
C ARG A 92 -3.84 16.51 5.23
N LYS A 93 -3.09 15.45 5.44
CA LYS A 93 -1.74 15.31 4.88
C LYS A 93 -1.70 14.54 3.59
N LEU A 94 -2.87 14.32 2.97
CA LEU A 94 -2.93 13.53 1.74
C LEU A 94 -2.60 14.41 0.54
N GLN A 95 -1.34 14.79 0.44
CA GLN A 95 -0.86 15.60 -0.68
C GLN A 95 0.51 15.10 -1.05
N GLY A 96 0.82 15.21 -2.33
CA GLY A 96 2.15 14.85 -2.81
C GLY A 96 2.39 13.37 -2.92
N PHE A 97 1.35 12.56 -2.93
CA PHE A 97 1.49 11.12 -3.10
C PHE A 97 1.39 10.77 -4.57
N ASP A 98 2.22 9.82 -4.97
CA ASP A 98 2.23 9.37 -6.36
C ASP A 98 1.17 8.34 -6.62
N ILE A 99 0.87 7.53 -5.61
CA ILE A 99 -0.12 6.45 -5.71
C ILE A 99 -0.98 6.46 -4.46
N ILE A 100 -2.27 6.30 -4.65
CA ILE A 100 -3.21 6.22 -3.54
C ILE A 100 -4.03 4.95 -3.72
N PHE A 101 -3.98 4.06 -2.74
CA PHE A 101 -4.82 2.88 -2.68
C PHE A 101 -5.96 3.13 -1.72
N ARG A 102 -7.14 2.71 -2.12
CA ARG A 102 -8.32 2.84 -1.29
C ARG A 102 -8.99 1.51 -1.09
#